data_1026f9ba951f3d9739b74a3b69bfd59d
#
_entry.id   1026f9ba951f3d9739b74a3b69bfd59d
#
_cell.length_a   1.000
_cell.length_b   1.000
_cell.length_c   1.000
_cell.angle_alpha   90.00
_cell.angle_beta   90.00
_cell.angle_gamma   90.00
#
_symmetry.space_group_name_H-M   'P 1'
#
loop_
_entity.id
_entity.type
_entity.pdbx_description
1 polymer ?
#
loop_
_entity_poly.entity_id
_entity_poly.type
_entity_poly.pdbx_seq_one_letter_code
_entity_poly.pdbx_strand_id
1 'polypeptide(L)'
;MHNRRFFSSSSSHLVTVVIFAGVTMFTAPLSAEPTPFSQETFLRAKQATVGILEDTQDQRTPEKPGKIVVRGTGFHLRDGYVITARHAAEKHNPSTGTIIQKHVRILTNDLHELPADLVGDSAFMDVVIYRVAEPHRSKLQTGTAFATGDVAPGMEVFTVGYPLGWGPTMAFGRLGNTNTFLQTVETRLIQADLSACSGSSGGGLFNVQGNIVGIMHAIIQTEKEETQAHCSRMTFAIPGTLAERIVNAALTGKPLTFSKMGIHMTSVKDGTKWRMAVKDVANPAKEAGIQKHDILLAIEDQEILDAAQLKNYLIERTTPGQRVSVKVRRVDADLTFTVALGEG
;
A
#
# COMPACT_ATOMS: atom_id res chain seq x y z
N MET A 1 11.76 -18.35 91.05
CA MET A 1 10.69 -18.12 92.06
C MET A 1 9.43 -17.82 91.29
N HIS A 2 8.53 -18.76 91.25
CA HIS A 2 7.13 -18.75 91.74
C HIS A 2 6.30 -17.61 91.18
N ASN A 3 5.12 -17.74 90.58
CA ASN A 3 4.05 -18.72 90.90
C ASN A 3 2.99 -18.73 89.72
N ARG A 4 2.36 -19.85 89.63
CA ARG A 4 1.12 -20.18 88.83
C ARG A 4 -0.04 -19.36 89.41
N ARG A 5 -1.06 -19.10 88.55
CA ARG A 5 -2.44 -19.53 88.83
C ARG A 5 -3.36 -19.50 87.59
N PHE A 6 -4.14 -20.58 87.47
CA PHE A 6 -5.27 -20.87 86.62
C PHE A 6 -6.46 -19.99 86.90
N PHE A 7 -7.34 -19.81 85.88
CA PHE A 7 -8.81 -20.01 85.91
C PHE A 7 -9.35 -19.61 84.54
N SER A 8 -9.92 -20.46 83.84
CA SER A 8 -11.28 -21.07 83.66
C SER A 8 -12.16 -20.24 82.72
N SER A 9 -12.38 -20.92 81.58
CA SER A 9 -13.54 -21.09 80.71
C SER A 9 -14.71 -20.06 80.77
N SER A 10 -15.06 -19.50 79.62
CA SER A 10 -16.43 -19.52 79.14
C SER A 10 -16.46 -19.43 77.61
N SER A 11 -17.13 -20.42 77.06
CA SER A 11 -17.38 -20.54 75.59
C SER A 11 -18.44 -19.55 75.19
N SER A 12 -18.13 -18.71 74.21
CA SER A 12 -19.12 -18.00 73.43
C SER A 12 -18.86 -18.31 71.93
N HIS A 13 -19.79 -19.05 71.38
CA HIS A 13 -19.77 -19.37 69.94
C HIS A 13 -20.04 -18.10 69.13
N LEU A 14 -18.98 -17.60 68.47
CA LEU A 14 -19.11 -16.56 67.44
C LEU A 14 -19.32 -17.28 66.12
N VAL A 15 -20.54 -17.15 65.56
CA VAL A 15 -20.82 -17.60 64.18
C VAL A 15 -20.21 -16.59 63.22
N THR A 16 -19.12 -16.96 62.61
CA THR A 16 -18.50 -16.13 61.54
C THR A 16 -19.22 -16.44 60.21
N VAL A 17 -20.08 -15.51 59.79
CA VAL A 17 -20.64 -15.55 58.42
C VAL A 17 -19.56 -15.13 57.46
N VAL A 18 -18.98 -16.08 56.70
CA VAL A 18 -18.06 -15.79 55.60
C VAL A 18 -18.90 -15.44 54.37
N ILE A 19 -18.98 -14.14 54.07
CA ILE A 19 -19.53 -13.67 52.78
C ILE A 19 -18.47 -13.90 51.72
N PHE A 20 -18.67 -14.91 50.88
CA PHE A 20 -17.91 -15.05 49.63
C PHE A 20 -18.37 -13.97 48.65
N ALA A 21 -17.65 -12.86 48.58
CA ALA A 21 -17.74 -11.91 47.48
C ALA A 21 -17.12 -12.59 46.24
N GLY A 22 -17.98 -13.08 45.35
CA GLY A 22 -17.51 -13.62 44.07
C GLY A 22 -16.89 -12.50 43.23
N VAL A 23 -15.57 -12.46 43.19
CA VAL A 23 -14.82 -11.64 42.25
C VAL A 23 -14.92 -12.33 40.89
N THR A 24 -15.90 -11.89 40.07
CA THR A 24 -15.89 -12.21 38.64
C THR A 24 -14.68 -11.51 38.02
N MET A 25 -13.57 -12.23 37.85
CA MET A 25 -12.47 -11.80 37.01
C MET A 25 -13.00 -11.71 35.57
N PHE A 26 -13.28 -10.50 35.11
CA PHE A 26 -13.35 -10.23 33.68
C PHE A 26 -11.94 -10.46 33.12
N THR A 27 -11.71 -11.62 32.55
CA THR A 27 -10.56 -11.83 31.67
C THR A 27 -10.84 -11.03 30.42
N ALA A 28 -10.29 -9.81 30.33
CA ALA A 28 -10.18 -9.14 29.04
C ALA A 28 -9.47 -10.11 28.08
N PRO A 29 -9.94 -10.25 26.82
CA PRO A 29 -9.22 -11.07 25.88
C PRO A 29 -7.78 -10.52 25.83
N LEU A 30 -6.80 -11.39 26.10
CA LEU A 30 -5.40 -11.07 25.82
C LEU A 30 -5.36 -10.60 24.38
N SER A 31 -4.99 -9.35 24.16
CA SER A 31 -4.65 -8.88 22.83
C SER A 31 -3.59 -9.87 22.31
N ALA A 32 -3.90 -10.54 21.20
CA ALA A 32 -2.96 -11.47 20.59
C ALA A 32 -1.63 -10.73 20.43
N GLU A 33 -0.57 -11.25 21.05
CA GLU A 33 0.76 -10.70 20.82
C GLU A 33 1.01 -10.67 19.32
N PRO A 34 1.60 -9.59 18.79
CA PRO A 34 1.91 -9.53 17.37
C PRO A 34 2.75 -10.75 17.04
N THR A 35 2.25 -11.59 16.13
CA THR A 35 2.99 -12.78 15.68
C THR A 35 4.31 -12.31 15.10
N PRO A 36 5.45 -12.72 15.64
CA PRO A 36 6.75 -12.30 15.12
C PRO A 36 6.87 -12.74 13.66
N PHE A 37 7.59 -11.97 12.86
CA PHE A 37 7.92 -12.36 11.48
C PHE A 37 8.46 -13.79 11.45
N SER A 38 7.78 -14.69 10.73
CA SER A 38 8.25 -16.07 10.61
C SER A 38 9.30 -16.18 9.50
N GLN A 39 10.28 -17.04 9.69
CA GLN A 39 11.27 -17.35 8.65
C GLN A 39 10.59 -17.86 7.36
N GLU A 40 9.53 -18.64 7.50
CA GLU A 40 8.75 -19.14 6.37
C GLU A 40 8.12 -18.01 5.55
N THR A 41 7.56 -16.99 6.21
CA THR A 41 7.01 -15.80 5.53
C THR A 41 8.07 -15.10 4.69
N PHE A 42 9.28 -14.94 5.25
CA PHE A 42 10.38 -14.34 4.51
C PHE A 42 10.83 -15.16 3.31
N LEU A 43 10.94 -16.47 3.48
CA LEU A 43 11.32 -17.36 2.38
C LEU A 43 10.29 -17.30 1.25
N ARG A 44 9.01 -17.30 1.57
CA ARG A 44 7.94 -17.17 0.56
C ARG A 44 8.01 -15.83 -0.17
N ALA A 45 8.13 -14.71 0.57
CA ALA A 45 8.25 -13.40 -0.04
C ALA A 45 9.51 -13.29 -0.93
N LYS A 46 10.63 -13.85 -0.48
CA LYS A 46 11.86 -13.94 -1.27
C LYS A 46 11.67 -14.76 -2.54
N GLN A 47 10.99 -15.89 -2.46
CA GLN A 47 10.69 -16.75 -3.61
C GLN A 47 9.76 -16.08 -4.62
N ALA A 48 8.79 -15.27 -4.14
CA ALA A 48 7.91 -14.50 -5.01
C ALA A 48 8.62 -13.31 -5.68
N THR A 49 9.76 -12.85 -5.15
CA THR A 49 10.48 -11.67 -5.65
C THR A 49 11.34 -12.02 -6.86
N VAL A 50 11.31 -11.16 -7.87
CA VAL A 50 12.09 -11.28 -9.10
C VAL A 50 12.82 -9.98 -9.41
N GLY A 51 13.97 -10.08 -10.09
CA GLY A 51 14.67 -8.93 -10.65
C GLY A 51 14.16 -8.63 -12.06
N ILE A 52 13.99 -7.35 -12.40
CA ILE A 52 13.74 -6.89 -13.77
C ILE A 52 15.09 -6.58 -14.38
N LEU A 53 15.45 -7.31 -15.44
CA LEU A 53 16.74 -7.18 -16.08
C LEU A 53 16.76 -6.03 -17.09
N GLU A 54 17.87 -5.33 -17.14
CA GLU A 54 18.12 -4.38 -18.22
C GLU A 54 18.24 -5.13 -19.56
N ASP A 55 17.61 -4.59 -20.60
CA ASP A 55 17.76 -5.09 -21.96
C ASP A 55 19.13 -4.67 -22.51
N THR A 56 20.15 -5.43 -22.15
CA THR A 56 21.46 -5.32 -22.79
C THR A 56 21.44 -6.17 -24.05
N GLN A 57 21.58 -5.56 -25.21
CA GLN A 57 21.75 -6.26 -26.49
C GLN A 57 23.06 -7.06 -26.55
N ASP A 58 23.76 -7.20 -25.46
CA ASP A 58 25.05 -7.84 -25.39
C ASP A 58 24.88 -9.37 -25.51
N GLN A 59 25.40 -9.92 -26.58
CA GLN A 59 25.44 -11.36 -26.81
C GLN A 59 26.39 -11.98 -25.79
N ARG A 60 25.82 -12.49 -24.71
CA ARG A 60 26.57 -13.19 -23.66
C ARG A 60 26.99 -14.54 -24.20
N THR A 61 28.26 -14.67 -24.49
CA THR A 61 28.86 -15.96 -24.80
C THR A 61 29.68 -16.45 -23.60
N PRO A 62 29.95 -17.77 -23.48
CA PRO A 62 30.82 -18.29 -22.42
C PRO A 62 32.19 -17.62 -22.35
N GLU A 63 32.70 -17.16 -23.50
CA GLU A 63 33.99 -16.47 -23.62
C GLU A 63 33.88 -14.98 -23.22
N LYS A 64 32.67 -14.42 -23.21
CA LYS A 64 32.39 -13.05 -22.78
C LYS A 64 31.21 -13.05 -21.80
N PRO A 65 31.43 -13.43 -20.53
CA PRO A 65 30.39 -13.42 -19.55
C PRO A 65 29.87 -12.00 -19.33
N GLY A 66 28.67 -11.72 -19.81
CA GLY A 66 28.02 -10.43 -19.63
C GLY A 66 27.68 -10.19 -18.16
N LYS A 67 27.72 -8.94 -17.73
CA LYS A 67 27.22 -8.55 -16.40
C LYS A 67 25.69 -8.62 -16.38
N ILE A 68 25.12 -9.33 -15.41
CA ILE A 68 23.68 -9.25 -15.14
C ILE A 68 23.42 -7.89 -14.48
N VAL A 69 22.59 -7.05 -15.11
CA VAL A 69 22.18 -5.76 -14.56
C VAL A 69 20.70 -5.85 -14.21
N VAL A 70 20.41 -5.81 -12.92
CA VAL A 70 19.04 -5.72 -12.42
C VAL A 70 18.69 -4.25 -12.28
N ARG A 71 17.71 -3.80 -13.06
CA ARG A 71 17.25 -2.40 -13.11
C ARG A 71 16.19 -2.10 -12.07
N GLY A 72 15.38 -3.09 -11.72
CA GLY A 72 14.28 -2.95 -10.78
C GLY A 72 13.89 -4.29 -10.17
N THR A 73 12.92 -4.24 -9.30
CA THR A 73 12.36 -5.39 -8.62
C THR A 73 10.93 -5.61 -9.09
N GLY A 74 10.47 -6.85 -9.08
CA GLY A 74 9.08 -7.22 -9.26
C GLY A 74 8.71 -8.37 -8.34
N PHE A 75 7.47 -8.80 -8.39
CA PHE A 75 7.02 -9.99 -7.68
C PHE A 75 6.04 -10.81 -8.51
N HIS A 76 6.16 -12.11 -8.37
CA HIS A 76 5.23 -13.08 -8.94
C HIS A 76 3.96 -13.10 -8.09
N LEU A 77 2.81 -12.81 -8.70
CA LEU A 77 1.51 -12.87 -8.04
C LEU A 77 0.95 -14.30 -8.07
N ARG A 78 0.58 -14.76 -9.26
CA ARG A 78 0.08 -16.12 -9.56
C ARG A 78 0.08 -16.35 -11.09
N ASP A 79 -0.06 -17.55 -11.54
CA ASP A 79 -0.30 -17.93 -12.95
C ASP A 79 0.70 -17.33 -13.96
N GLY A 80 1.93 -17.06 -13.52
CA GLY A 80 2.97 -16.43 -14.31
C GLY A 80 2.91 -14.91 -14.38
N TYR A 81 1.95 -14.26 -13.69
CA TYR A 81 1.86 -12.80 -13.67
C TYR A 81 2.88 -12.20 -12.74
N VAL A 82 3.68 -11.30 -13.27
CA VAL A 82 4.72 -10.53 -12.57
C VAL A 82 4.36 -9.06 -12.58
N ILE A 83 4.35 -8.46 -11.40
CA ILE A 83 4.02 -7.06 -11.19
C ILE A 83 5.31 -6.31 -10.86
N THR A 84 5.46 -5.11 -11.41
CA THR A 84 6.57 -4.20 -11.07
C THR A 84 6.16 -2.73 -11.24
N ALA A 85 7.03 -1.80 -10.85
CA ALA A 85 6.85 -0.39 -11.17
C ALA A 85 7.04 -0.16 -12.68
N ARG A 86 6.19 0.67 -13.28
CA ARG A 86 6.24 0.95 -14.72
C ARG A 86 7.57 1.57 -15.13
N HIS A 87 8.09 2.55 -14.37
CA HIS A 87 9.37 3.20 -14.65
C HIS A 87 10.56 2.23 -14.61
N ALA A 88 10.49 1.12 -13.85
CA ALA A 88 11.52 0.07 -13.83
C ALA A 88 11.58 -0.72 -15.14
N ALA A 89 10.50 -0.71 -15.93
CA ALA A 89 10.38 -1.40 -17.20
C ALA A 89 10.33 -0.45 -18.42
N GLU A 90 10.57 0.83 -18.22
CA GLU A 90 10.64 1.82 -19.28
C GLU A 90 11.99 1.81 -19.99
N LYS A 91 11.95 2.14 -21.29
CA LYS A 91 13.13 2.35 -22.12
C LYS A 91 13.04 3.72 -22.77
N HIS A 92 14.12 4.47 -22.72
CA HIS A 92 14.17 5.73 -23.45
C HIS A 92 14.36 5.47 -24.96
N ASN A 93 13.48 6.02 -25.76
CA ASN A 93 13.59 6.05 -27.21
C ASN A 93 13.84 7.49 -27.65
N PRO A 94 14.96 7.78 -28.32
CA PRO A 94 15.32 9.15 -28.74
C PRO A 94 14.27 9.83 -29.61
N SER A 95 13.49 9.05 -30.39
CA SER A 95 12.51 9.58 -31.34
C SER A 95 11.11 9.72 -30.75
N THR A 96 10.71 8.86 -29.81
CA THR A 96 9.35 8.79 -29.26
C THR A 96 9.24 9.07 -27.77
N GLY A 97 10.36 9.37 -27.11
CA GLY A 97 10.41 9.56 -25.66
C GLY A 97 10.44 8.23 -24.90
N THR A 98 9.93 8.23 -23.67
CA THR A 98 9.90 7.04 -22.82
C THR A 98 8.76 6.10 -23.24
N ILE A 99 9.09 4.84 -23.49
CA ILE A 99 8.14 3.78 -23.86
C ILE A 99 8.24 2.61 -22.88
N ILE A 100 7.12 1.92 -22.67
CA ILE A 100 7.09 0.68 -21.94
C ILE A 100 7.62 -0.47 -22.80
N GLN A 101 8.46 -1.32 -22.22
CA GLN A 101 8.98 -2.50 -22.92
C GLN A 101 7.87 -3.55 -23.05
N LYS A 102 7.63 -4.03 -24.28
CA LYS A 102 6.66 -5.11 -24.54
C LYS A 102 7.17 -6.47 -24.06
N HIS A 103 8.46 -6.66 -24.03
CA HIS A 103 9.14 -7.88 -23.63
C HIS A 103 10.22 -7.51 -22.62
N VAL A 104 10.26 -8.20 -21.52
CA VAL A 104 11.29 -8.05 -20.50
C VAL A 104 11.87 -9.41 -20.14
N ARG A 105 13.05 -9.40 -19.54
CA ARG A 105 13.64 -10.57 -18.92
C ARG A 105 13.58 -10.40 -17.42
N ILE A 106 13.15 -11.41 -16.72
CA ILE A 106 13.12 -11.45 -15.26
C ILE A 106 14.14 -12.45 -14.73
N LEU A 107 14.71 -12.15 -13.58
CA LEU A 107 15.63 -13.02 -12.86
C LEU A 107 14.92 -13.56 -11.61
N THR A 108 14.78 -14.88 -11.51
CA THR A 108 14.23 -15.51 -10.33
C THR A 108 15.25 -15.57 -9.19
N ASN A 109 14.80 -15.86 -7.97
CA ASN A 109 15.67 -15.98 -6.80
C ASN A 109 16.72 -17.09 -6.94
N ASP A 110 16.45 -18.15 -7.70
CA ASP A 110 17.35 -19.26 -8.03
C ASP A 110 18.11 -19.06 -9.37
N LEU A 111 18.18 -17.81 -9.82
CA LEU A 111 18.97 -17.33 -10.95
C LEU A 111 18.53 -17.85 -12.33
N HIS A 112 17.26 -18.26 -12.49
CA HIS A 112 16.72 -18.47 -13.82
C HIS A 112 16.36 -17.14 -14.48
N GLU A 113 16.78 -16.96 -15.71
CA GLU A 113 16.38 -15.85 -16.57
C GLU A 113 15.18 -16.29 -17.41
N LEU A 114 14.04 -15.61 -17.28
CA LEU A 114 12.79 -15.97 -17.92
C LEU A 114 12.26 -14.82 -18.76
N PRO A 115 11.78 -15.07 -20.00
CA PRO A 115 11.10 -14.06 -20.80
C PRO A 115 9.70 -13.81 -20.24
N ALA A 116 9.26 -12.55 -20.29
CA ALA A 116 7.93 -12.16 -19.89
C ALA A 116 7.38 -11.08 -20.84
N ASP A 117 6.10 -11.19 -21.18
CA ASP A 117 5.40 -10.34 -22.12
C ASP A 117 4.46 -9.38 -21.40
N LEU A 118 4.35 -8.15 -21.92
CA LEU A 118 3.46 -7.12 -21.40
C LEU A 118 1.99 -7.57 -21.50
N VAL A 119 1.28 -7.49 -20.38
CA VAL A 119 -0.17 -7.73 -20.28
C VAL A 119 -0.93 -6.42 -20.21
N GLY A 120 -0.45 -5.47 -19.44
CA GLY A 120 -1.04 -4.16 -19.27
C GLY A 120 -0.22 -3.27 -18.36
N ASP A 121 -0.47 -1.98 -18.44
CA ASP A 121 0.19 -0.98 -17.61
C ASP A 121 -0.74 0.17 -17.24
N SER A 122 -0.36 0.92 -16.24
CA SER A 122 -0.98 2.18 -15.83
C SER A 122 0.11 3.21 -15.59
N ALA A 123 0.23 4.17 -16.51
CA ALA A 123 1.11 5.32 -16.33
C ALA A 123 0.64 6.20 -15.16
N PHE A 124 -0.67 6.29 -14.96
CA PHE A 124 -1.31 7.04 -13.88
C PHE A 124 -0.88 6.58 -12.48
N MET A 125 -0.65 5.28 -12.31
CA MET A 125 -0.26 4.67 -11.03
C MET A 125 1.14 4.05 -11.04
N ASP A 126 1.90 4.21 -12.12
CA ASP A 126 3.24 3.66 -12.26
C ASP A 126 3.31 2.13 -12.00
N VAL A 127 2.34 1.38 -12.49
CA VAL A 127 2.28 -0.08 -12.36
C VAL A 127 2.30 -0.73 -13.74
N VAL A 128 3.04 -1.83 -13.89
CA VAL A 128 3.04 -2.66 -15.09
C VAL A 128 2.95 -4.14 -14.73
N ILE A 129 2.28 -4.89 -15.59
CA ILE A 129 2.02 -6.31 -15.44
C ILE A 129 2.60 -7.04 -16.63
N TYR A 130 3.46 -8.00 -16.36
CA TYR A 130 4.02 -8.92 -17.34
C TYR A 130 3.51 -10.34 -17.08
N ARG A 131 3.62 -11.20 -18.08
CA ARG A 131 3.32 -12.62 -17.95
C ARG A 131 4.45 -13.46 -18.50
N VAL A 132 4.92 -14.38 -17.70
CA VAL A 132 5.82 -15.46 -18.13
C VAL A 132 4.99 -16.56 -18.80
N ALA A 133 5.31 -16.85 -20.07
CA ALA A 133 4.61 -17.88 -20.84
C ALA A 133 5.11 -19.30 -20.51
N GLU A 134 4.29 -20.32 -20.86
CA GLU A 134 4.76 -21.69 -20.90
C GLU A 134 5.86 -21.87 -21.97
N PRO A 135 6.89 -22.73 -21.77
CA PRO A 135 7.06 -23.64 -20.62
C PRO A 135 7.82 -23.04 -19.43
N HIS A 136 8.17 -21.74 -19.50
CA HIS A 136 9.04 -21.09 -18.50
C HIS A 136 8.36 -20.87 -17.16
N ARG A 137 7.03 -20.84 -17.12
CA ARG A 137 6.24 -20.61 -15.90
C ARG A 137 6.56 -21.60 -14.79
N SER A 138 6.88 -22.83 -15.12
CA SER A 138 7.26 -23.86 -14.14
C SER A 138 8.51 -23.51 -13.34
N LYS A 139 9.31 -22.53 -13.79
CA LYS A 139 10.49 -22.02 -13.10
C LYS A 139 10.18 -20.86 -12.13
N LEU A 140 8.98 -20.30 -12.21
CA LEU A 140 8.53 -19.34 -11.19
C LEU A 140 8.23 -20.11 -9.90
N GLN A 141 8.79 -19.60 -8.82
CA GLN A 141 8.52 -20.14 -7.49
C GLN A 141 7.17 -19.65 -6.96
N THR A 142 6.90 -19.92 -5.69
CA THR A 142 5.65 -19.55 -5.02
C THR A 142 5.26 -18.09 -5.28
N GLY A 143 4.01 -17.86 -5.66
CA GLY A 143 3.44 -16.52 -5.79
C GLY A 143 3.05 -15.92 -4.44
N THR A 144 2.66 -14.64 -4.48
CA THR A 144 2.11 -13.92 -3.34
C THR A 144 0.69 -13.43 -3.65
N ALA A 145 0.04 -12.79 -2.70
CA ALA A 145 -1.29 -12.19 -2.87
C ALA A 145 -1.31 -10.77 -2.29
N PHE A 146 -2.27 -9.97 -2.72
CA PHE A 146 -2.54 -8.70 -2.06
C PHE A 146 -3.15 -8.93 -0.68
N ALA A 147 -2.79 -8.08 0.28
CA ALA A 147 -3.38 -8.09 1.60
C ALA A 147 -4.83 -7.61 1.55
N THR A 148 -5.68 -8.26 2.32
CA THR A 148 -7.04 -7.79 2.55
C THR A 148 -7.07 -6.85 3.75
N GLY A 149 -7.88 -5.80 3.67
CA GLY A 149 -8.06 -4.82 4.75
C GLY A 149 -7.18 -3.58 4.64
N ASP A 150 -7.46 -2.63 5.52
CA ASP A 150 -6.81 -1.33 5.54
C ASP A 150 -5.42 -1.40 6.20
N VAL A 151 -4.52 -0.59 5.72
CA VAL A 151 -3.21 -0.36 6.32
C VAL A 151 -3.27 0.82 7.29
N ALA A 152 -2.49 0.76 8.37
CA ALA A 152 -2.45 1.81 9.38
C ALA A 152 -1.01 2.23 9.73
N PRO A 153 -0.77 3.48 10.16
CA PRO A 153 0.51 3.89 10.70
C PRO A 153 0.94 2.99 11.86
N GLY A 154 2.25 2.70 11.95
CA GLY A 154 2.82 1.78 12.92
C GLY A 154 2.79 0.31 12.54
N MET A 155 2.04 -0.09 11.50
CA MET A 155 2.01 -1.47 10.99
C MET A 155 3.41 -1.92 10.59
N GLU A 156 3.81 -3.10 11.02
CA GLU A 156 5.08 -3.71 10.65
C GLU A 156 5.03 -4.20 9.21
N VAL A 157 6.08 -3.86 8.47
CA VAL A 157 6.24 -4.21 7.06
C VAL A 157 7.67 -4.58 6.74
N PHE A 158 7.85 -5.30 5.66
CA PHE A 158 9.17 -5.56 5.09
C PHE A 158 9.09 -5.51 3.55
N THR A 159 10.22 -5.32 2.93
CA THR A 159 10.36 -5.44 1.47
C THR A 159 11.47 -6.42 1.13
N VAL A 160 11.33 -7.04 -0.03
CA VAL A 160 12.38 -7.87 -0.65
C VAL A 160 12.63 -7.31 -2.04
N GLY A 161 13.89 -7.12 -2.40
CA GLY A 161 14.22 -6.52 -3.69
C GLY A 161 15.70 -6.60 -4.05
N TYR A 162 16.05 -5.91 -5.12
CA TYR A 162 17.41 -5.84 -5.68
C TYR A 162 17.99 -4.42 -5.55
N PRO A 163 18.17 -3.89 -4.31
CA PRO A 163 18.76 -2.58 -4.11
C PRO A 163 20.14 -2.49 -4.77
N LEU A 164 20.36 -1.46 -5.59
CA LEU A 164 21.61 -1.27 -6.34
C LEU A 164 21.98 -2.44 -7.27
N GLY A 165 21.00 -3.24 -7.67
CA GLY A 165 21.21 -4.46 -8.45
C GLY A 165 21.73 -5.66 -7.65
N TRP A 166 21.83 -5.54 -6.32
CA TRP A 166 22.23 -6.62 -5.41
C TRP A 166 21.00 -7.28 -4.79
N GLY A 167 21.02 -8.56 -4.69
CA GLY A 167 19.91 -9.22 -3.97
C GLY A 167 19.61 -10.63 -4.45
N PRO A 168 18.42 -11.14 -4.04
CA PRO A 168 17.39 -10.40 -3.28
C PRO A 168 17.79 -10.13 -1.83
N THR A 169 17.57 -8.87 -1.40
CA THR A 169 17.86 -8.37 -0.07
C THR A 169 16.57 -7.98 0.64
N MET A 170 16.53 -8.14 1.96
CA MET A 170 15.37 -7.75 2.77
C MET A 170 15.65 -6.49 3.58
N ALA A 171 14.62 -5.65 3.74
CA ALA A 171 14.62 -4.52 4.65
C ALA A 171 13.32 -4.52 5.45
N PHE A 172 13.41 -4.14 6.72
CA PHE A 172 12.31 -4.15 7.69
C PHE A 172 12.01 -2.75 8.16
N GLY A 173 10.74 -2.48 8.47
CA GLY A 173 10.32 -1.19 8.95
C GLY A 173 8.87 -1.12 9.36
N ARG A 174 8.34 0.10 9.41
CA ARG A 174 6.95 0.36 9.77
C ARG A 174 6.34 1.41 8.86
N LEU A 175 5.03 1.35 8.68
CA LEU A 175 4.29 2.40 7.99
C LEU A 175 4.29 3.67 8.85
N GLY A 176 4.69 4.79 8.27
CA GLY A 176 4.68 6.10 8.94
C GLY A 176 3.43 6.90 8.60
N ASN A 177 3.08 6.96 7.32
CA ASN A 177 1.91 7.68 6.84
C ASN A 177 1.24 6.89 5.70
N THR A 178 -0.05 6.65 5.80
CA THR A 178 -0.80 5.90 4.78
C THR A 178 -1.52 6.78 3.78
N ASN A 179 -1.35 8.11 3.88
CA ASN A 179 -2.02 9.08 3.03
C ASN A 179 -1.07 10.21 2.59
N THR A 180 -0.01 9.84 1.89
CA THR A 180 1.03 10.76 1.39
C THR A 180 0.87 10.97 -0.11
N PHE A 181 1.33 12.13 -0.62
CA PHE A 181 1.32 12.49 -2.04
C PHE A 181 2.69 12.91 -2.51
N LEU A 182 3.08 12.39 -3.66
CA LEU A 182 4.20 12.88 -4.45
C LEU A 182 3.65 13.29 -5.83
N GLN A 183 4.34 14.23 -6.48
CA GLN A 183 3.93 14.69 -7.83
C GLN A 183 4.15 13.65 -8.94
N THR A 184 4.78 12.53 -8.61
CA THR A 184 5.14 11.46 -9.55
C THR A 184 3.97 10.53 -9.90
N VAL A 185 2.94 10.49 -9.06
CA VAL A 185 1.72 9.69 -9.28
C VAL A 185 0.49 10.48 -8.89
N GLU A 186 -0.63 10.16 -9.54
CA GLU A 186 -1.90 10.85 -9.38
C GLU A 186 -2.75 10.33 -8.20
N THR A 187 -2.22 9.39 -7.41
CA THR A 187 -2.90 8.79 -6.26
C THR A 187 -2.11 8.98 -4.97
N ARG A 188 -2.71 8.60 -3.84
CA ARG A 188 -1.96 8.55 -2.59
C ARG A 188 -0.86 7.50 -2.65
N LEU A 189 0.12 7.68 -1.81
CA LEU A 189 1.17 6.71 -1.52
C LEU A 189 1.18 6.36 -0.04
N ILE A 190 1.68 5.19 0.26
CA ILE A 190 2.00 4.76 1.63
C ILE A 190 3.47 5.12 1.88
N GLN A 191 3.75 5.90 2.91
CA GLN A 191 5.11 6.15 3.37
C GLN A 191 5.50 5.10 4.39
N ALA A 192 6.68 4.53 4.23
CA ALA A 192 7.27 3.58 5.16
C ALA A 192 8.67 4.03 5.60
N ASP A 193 8.99 3.80 6.87
CA ASP A 193 10.34 3.91 7.42
C ASP A 193 11.02 2.55 7.30
N LEU A 194 11.62 2.30 6.14
CA LEU A 194 12.46 1.13 5.89
C LEU A 194 13.52 1.49 4.84
N SER A 195 14.62 0.77 4.86
CA SER A 195 15.72 1.02 3.91
C SER A 195 15.35 0.55 2.52
N ALA A 196 15.39 1.45 1.54
CA ALA A 196 15.29 1.12 0.12
C ALA A 196 16.27 1.96 -0.70
N CYS A 197 16.69 1.43 -1.83
CA CYS A 197 17.64 2.07 -2.75
C CYS A 197 17.11 2.01 -4.18
N SER A 198 17.78 2.72 -5.09
CA SER A 198 17.61 2.51 -6.54
C SER A 198 17.65 1.00 -6.85
N GLY A 199 16.71 0.50 -7.64
CA GLY A 199 16.54 -0.94 -7.90
C GLY A 199 15.54 -1.65 -6.99
N SER A 200 15.10 -1.05 -5.87
CA SER A 200 13.99 -1.58 -5.05
C SER A 200 12.62 -1.32 -5.67
N SER A 201 12.53 -0.38 -6.64
CA SER A 201 11.27 -0.02 -7.32
C SER A 201 10.59 -1.22 -7.94
N GLY A 202 9.28 -1.34 -7.73
CA GLY A 202 8.44 -2.44 -8.19
C GLY A 202 8.41 -3.65 -7.26
N GLY A 203 9.27 -3.71 -6.25
CA GLY A 203 9.26 -4.75 -5.23
C GLY A 203 8.00 -4.69 -4.36
N GLY A 204 7.62 -5.83 -3.79
CA GLY A 204 6.52 -5.89 -2.83
C GLY A 204 6.87 -5.24 -1.50
N LEU A 205 5.94 -4.46 -0.97
CA LEU A 205 5.91 -4.10 0.45
C LEU A 205 4.96 -5.09 1.12
N PHE A 206 5.48 -5.93 1.99
CA PHE A 206 4.78 -7.06 2.60
C PHE A 206 4.39 -6.77 4.04
N ASN A 207 3.25 -7.29 4.48
CA ASN A 207 2.91 -7.38 5.89
C ASN A 207 3.54 -8.62 6.55
N VAL A 208 3.34 -8.79 7.85
CA VAL A 208 3.87 -9.92 8.64
C VAL A 208 3.36 -11.30 8.18
N GLN A 209 2.27 -11.36 7.41
CA GLN A 209 1.76 -12.59 6.81
C GLN A 209 2.37 -12.87 5.43
N GLY A 210 3.17 -11.95 4.87
CA GLY A 210 3.78 -12.08 3.55
C GLY A 210 2.86 -11.70 2.39
N ASN A 211 1.78 -10.96 2.67
CA ASN A 211 0.89 -10.42 1.66
C ASN A 211 1.30 -8.99 1.27
N ILE A 212 1.05 -8.61 0.03
CA ILE A 212 1.40 -7.30 -0.52
C ILE A 212 0.46 -6.22 0.02
N VAL A 213 0.99 -5.27 0.77
CA VAL A 213 0.30 -4.04 1.20
C VAL A 213 0.59 -2.86 0.30
N GLY A 214 1.63 -2.95 -0.54
CA GLY A 214 1.98 -1.93 -1.51
C GLY A 214 3.06 -2.38 -2.48
N ILE A 215 3.29 -1.57 -3.52
CA ILE A 215 4.38 -1.72 -4.49
C ILE A 215 5.38 -0.60 -4.28
N MET A 216 6.63 -0.93 -4.04
CA MET A 216 7.70 0.06 -3.85
C MET A 216 7.81 0.95 -5.08
N HIS A 217 7.65 2.27 -4.89
CA HIS A 217 7.60 3.24 -5.98
C HIS A 217 8.79 4.19 -5.98
N ALA A 218 9.02 4.90 -4.87
CA ALA A 218 9.99 5.98 -4.80
C ALA A 218 10.71 6.05 -3.45
N ILE A 219 11.84 6.72 -3.46
CA ILE A 219 12.57 7.18 -2.28
C ILE A 219 12.73 8.69 -2.36
N ILE A 220 12.79 9.39 -1.23
CA ILE A 220 13.17 10.79 -1.22
C ILE A 220 14.70 10.88 -1.23
N GLN A 221 15.22 11.61 -2.21
CA GLN A 221 16.61 11.97 -2.32
C GLN A 221 16.81 13.35 -1.67
N THR A 222 17.75 13.45 -0.77
CA THR A 222 18.06 14.70 -0.05
C THR A 222 19.04 15.61 -0.79
N GLU A 223 19.76 15.10 -1.79
CA GLU A 223 20.76 15.85 -2.57
C GLU A 223 20.57 15.64 -4.08
N LYS A 224 20.86 16.70 -4.84
CA LYS A 224 20.64 16.78 -6.30
C LYS A 224 21.77 16.14 -7.14
N GLU A 225 22.34 15.05 -6.71
CA GLU A 225 23.30 14.35 -7.58
C GLU A 225 22.56 13.30 -8.43
N GLU A 226 22.19 13.69 -9.63
CA GLU A 226 21.41 12.88 -10.59
C GLU A 226 22.08 11.59 -11.08
N THR A 227 23.35 11.35 -10.72
CA THR A 227 24.15 10.28 -11.30
C THR A 227 24.51 9.15 -10.34
N GLN A 228 24.19 9.25 -9.05
CA GLN A 228 24.51 8.21 -8.07
C GLN A 228 23.30 7.41 -7.62
N ALA A 229 23.51 6.10 -7.42
CA ALA A 229 22.50 5.23 -6.84
C ALA A 229 22.28 5.58 -5.38
N HIS A 230 21.05 5.91 -5.02
CA HIS A 230 20.72 6.43 -3.69
C HIS A 230 19.95 5.42 -2.85
N CYS A 231 20.14 5.50 -1.54
CA CYS A 231 19.37 4.79 -0.52
C CYS A 231 18.72 5.79 0.42
N SER A 232 17.52 5.47 0.89
CA SER A 232 16.76 6.27 1.85
C SER A 232 15.99 5.36 2.81
N ARG A 233 15.68 5.89 4.00
CA ARG A 233 14.70 5.28 4.90
C ARG A 233 13.30 5.86 4.72
N MET A 234 13.16 6.99 4.07
CA MET A 234 11.86 7.54 3.70
C MET A 234 11.46 7.02 2.33
N THR A 235 10.66 5.97 2.32
CA THR A 235 10.26 5.25 1.12
C THR A 235 8.76 5.35 0.90
N PHE A 236 8.35 5.22 -0.34
CA PHE A 236 6.95 5.35 -0.75
C PHE A 236 6.52 4.15 -1.58
N ALA A 237 5.31 3.69 -1.33
CA ALA A 237 4.72 2.55 -2.05
C ALA A 237 3.32 2.91 -2.55
N ILE A 238 2.98 2.40 -3.72
CA ILE A 238 1.62 2.43 -4.26
C ILE A 238 0.77 1.48 -3.41
N PRO A 239 -0.41 1.89 -2.91
CA PRO A 239 -1.25 1.03 -2.09
C PRO A 239 -1.62 -0.29 -2.79
N GLY A 240 -1.56 -1.39 -2.06
CA GLY A 240 -1.89 -2.72 -2.59
C GLY A 240 -3.32 -2.81 -3.10
N THR A 241 -4.27 -2.16 -2.45
CA THR A 241 -5.68 -2.07 -2.90
C THR A 241 -5.84 -1.45 -4.28
N LEU A 242 -5.05 -0.41 -4.58
CA LEU A 242 -5.03 0.21 -5.91
C LEU A 242 -4.34 -0.67 -6.94
N ALA A 243 -3.21 -1.23 -6.59
CA ALA A 243 -2.46 -2.13 -7.46
C ALA A 243 -3.31 -3.35 -7.85
N GLU A 244 -4.05 -3.92 -6.90
CA GLU A 244 -4.96 -5.03 -7.16
C GLU A 244 -6.07 -4.67 -8.15
N ARG A 245 -6.64 -3.46 -8.08
CA ARG A 245 -7.64 -3.00 -9.07
C ARG A 245 -7.06 -2.93 -10.47
N ILE A 246 -5.82 -2.43 -10.63
CA ILE A 246 -5.14 -2.37 -11.93
C ILE A 246 -4.90 -3.78 -12.46
N VAL A 247 -4.39 -4.67 -11.62
CA VAL A 247 -4.15 -6.07 -11.98
C VAL A 247 -5.44 -6.73 -12.43
N ASN A 248 -6.52 -6.60 -11.67
CA ASN A 248 -7.81 -7.19 -12.00
C ASN A 248 -8.39 -6.61 -13.31
N ALA A 249 -8.24 -5.30 -13.55
CA ALA A 249 -8.66 -4.69 -14.82
C ALA A 249 -7.87 -5.27 -16.00
N ALA A 250 -6.55 -5.36 -15.91
CA ALA A 250 -5.70 -5.93 -16.94
C ALA A 250 -6.00 -7.41 -17.20
N LEU A 251 -6.21 -8.22 -16.14
CA LEU A 251 -6.50 -9.64 -16.25
C LEU A 251 -7.88 -9.94 -16.84
N THR A 252 -8.85 -9.07 -16.61
CA THR A 252 -10.23 -9.24 -17.11
C THR A 252 -10.46 -8.56 -18.45
N GLY A 253 -9.50 -7.79 -18.96
CA GLY A 253 -9.63 -6.97 -20.15
C GLY A 253 -10.65 -5.81 -20.00
N LYS A 254 -11.07 -5.51 -18.78
CA LYS A 254 -11.99 -4.41 -18.49
C LYS A 254 -11.18 -3.13 -18.31
N PRO A 255 -11.62 -1.98 -18.88
CA PRO A 255 -10.95 -0.72 -18.67
C PRO A 255 -10.96 -0.36 -17.18
N LEU A 256 -9.86 0.18 -16.68
CA LEU A 256 -9.79 0.71 -15.34
C LEU A 256 -10.43 2.10 -15.35
N THR A 257 -11.58 2.22 -14.72
CA THR A 257 -12.31 3.48 -14.60
C THR A 257 -12.37 3.94 -13.16
N PHE A 258 -12.37 5.26 -12.96
CA PHE A 258 -12.45 5.88 -11.66
C PHE A 258 -13.69 6.77 -11.55
N SER A 259 -14.16 6.95 -10.33
CA SER A 259 -15.30 7.81 -10.07
C SER A 259 -14.90 9.27 -10.15
N LYS A 260 -15.81 10.08 -10.69
CA LYS A 260 -15.72 11.54 -10.76
C LYS A 260 -16.90 12.17 -10.07
N MET A 261 -16.64 13.16 -9.22
CA MET A 261 -17.72 13.94 -8.56
C MET A 261 -17.99 15.27 -9.24
N GLY A 262 -17.01 15.85 -9.93
CA GLY A 262 -17.13 17.12 -10.63
C GLY A 262 -17.00 18.34 -9.72
N ILE A 263 -16.18 18.27 -8.67
CA ILE A 263 -15.85 19.42 -7.83
C ILE A 263 -14.36 19.71 -7.84
N HIS A 264 -14.03 20.99 -7.87
CA HIS A 264 -12.68 21.50 -7.60
C HIS A 264 -12.68 22.19 -6.25
N MET A 265 -11.67 21.91 -5.44
CA MET A 265 -11.59 22.35 -4.06
C MET A 265 -10.54 23.45 -3.87
N THR A 266 -10.74 24.29 -2.87
CA THR A 266 -9.74 25.23 -2.37
C THR A 266 -9.78 25.27 -0.85
N SER A 267 -8.63 25.54 -0.23
CA SER A 267 -8.56 25.68 1.23
C SER A 267 -9.16 27.02 1.66
N VAL A 268 -10.00 26.99 2.69
CA VAL A 268 -10.59 28.16 3.33
C VAL A 268 -10.45 28.07 4.85
N LYS A 269 -10.41 29.22 5.51
CA LYS A 269 -10.40 29.28 6.97
C LYS A 269 -11.84 29.36 7.48
N ASP A 270 -12.22 28.37 8.28
CA ASP A 270 -13.54 28.28 8.92
C ASP A 270 -13.33 28.35 10.45
N GLY A 271 -13.48 29.55 11.02
CA GLY A 271 -13.10 29.82 12.41
C GLY A 271 -11.59 29.61 12.63
N THR A 272 -11.24 28.66 13.48
CA THR A 272 -9.85 28.27 13.76
C THR A 272 -9.35 27.09 12.92
N LYS A 273 -10.22 26.46 12.12
CA LYS A 273 -9.90 25.29 11.31
C LYS A 273 -9.71 25.64 9.85
N TRP A 274 -8.81 24.93 9.19
CA TRP A 274 -8.76 24.91 7.74
C TRP A 274 -9.72 23.86 7.22
N ARG A 275 -10.50 24.23 6.20
CA ARG A 275 -11.50 23.37 5.54
C ARG A 275 -11.33 23.46 4.02
N MET A 276 -11.98 22.54 3.32
CA MET A 276 -12.04 22.55 1.86
C MET A 276 -13.37 23.08 1.40
N ALA A 277 -13.36 24.16 0.63
CA ALA A 277 -14.54 24.72 -0.02
C ALA A 277 -14.57 24.40 -1.50
N VAL A 278 -15.75 24.27 -2.06
CA VAL A 278 -15.97 24.09 -3.50
C VAL A 278 -15.61 25.39 -4.23
N LYS A 279 -14.51 25.37 -4.97
CA LYS A 279 -14.07 26.47 -5.82
C LYS A 279 -14.87 26.50 -7.12
N ASP A 280 -15.04 25.36 -7.77
CA ASP A 280 -15.82 25.16 -8.98
C ASP A 280 -16.58 23.83 -8.92
N VAL A 281 -17.76 23.80 -9.55
CA VAL A 281 -18.64 22.64 -9.57
C VAL A 281 -19.13 22.37 -10.99
N ALA A 282 -19.05 21.11 -11.38
CA ALA A 282 -19.57 20.53 -12.61
C ALA A 282 -20.44 19.30 -12.28
N ASN A 283 -21.06 18.69 -13.29
CA ASN A 283 -21.77 17.44 -13.11
C ASN A 283 -20.80 16.29 -12.72
N PRO A 284 -21.25 15.39 -11.87
CA PRO A 284 -22.61 15.21 -11.35
C PRO A 284 -22.94 16.01 -10.06
N ALA A 285 -21.96 16.59 -9.37
CA ALA A 285 -22.20 17.30 -8.11
C ALA A 285 -23.15 18.49 -8.29
N LYS A 286 -23.04 19.22 -9.41
CA LYS A 286 -23.92 20.34 -9.73
C LYS A 286 -25.39 19.92 -9.84
N GLU A 287 -25.66 18.82 -10.52
CA GLU A 287 -27.03 18.26 -10.64
C GLU A 287 -27.58 17.82 -9.29
N ALA A 288 -26.74 17.33 -8.40
CA ALA A 288 -27.12 16.96 -7.05
C ALA A 288 -27.42 18.16 -6.15
N GLY A 289 -27.07 19.40 -6.55
CA GLY A 289 -27.35 20.64 -5.82
C GLY A 289 -26.18 21.20 -5.03
N ILE A 290 -24.98 20.62 -5.15
CA ILE A 290 -23.74 21.18 -4.58
C ILE A 290 -23.40 22.48 -5.33
N GLN A 291 -22.94 23.50 -4.61
CA GLN A 291 -22.69 24.83 -5.12
C GLN A 291 -21.28 25.31 -4.78
N LYS A 292 -20.83 26.36 -5.50
CA LYS A 292 -19.61 27.10 -5.13
C LYS A 292 -19.74 27.63 -3.70
N HIS A 293 -18.62 27.61 -2.98
CA HIS A 293 -18.47 28.03 -1.59
C HIS A 293 -19.05 27.05 -0.55
N ASP A 294 -19.69 25.96 -0.95
CA ASP A 294 -20.01 24.89 0.00
C ASP A 294 -18.72 24.35 0.63
N ILE A 295 -18.70 24.23 1.95
CA ILE A 295 -17.57 23.60 2.67
C ILE A 295 -17.84 22.11 2.74
N LEU A 296 -16.97 21.30 2.14
CA LEU A 296 -17.06 19.84 2.20
C LEU A 296 -16.72 19.37 3.61
N LEU A 297 -17.63 18.59 4.21
CA LEU A 297 -17.46 18.05 5.55
C LEU A 297 -17.16 16.54 5.53
N ALA A 298 -17.95 15.77 4.77
CA ALA A 298 -17.82 14.32 4.74
C ALA A 298 -18.37 13.72 3.44
N ILE A 299 -17.93 12.51 3.11
CA ILE A 299 -18.55 11.61 2.14
C ILE A 299 -18.89 10.32 2.88
N GLU A 300 -20.15 9.91 2.80
CA GLU A 300 -20.70 8.87 3.68
C GLU A 300 -20.38 9.23 5.14
N ASP A 301 -19.74 8.35 5.86
CA ASP A 301 -19.28 8.51 7.24
C ASP A 301 -17.85 9.04 7.38
N GLN A 302 -17.13 9.21 6.25
CA GLN A 302 -15.74 9.64 6.27
C GLN A 302 -15.58 11.16 6.20
N GLU A 303 -15.02 11.78 7.24
CA GLU A 303 -14.63 13.21 7.21
C GLU A 303 -13.57 13.43 6.13
N ILE A 304 -13.74 14.52 5.36
CA ILE A 304 -12.82 14.92 4.31
C ILE A 304 -12.15 16.24 4.72
N LEU A 305 -10.86 16.18 4.99
CA LEU A 305 -10.07 17.31 5.47
C LEU A 305 -9.34 18.05 4.33
N ASP A 306 -9.03 17.36 3.24
CA ASP A 306 -8.33 17.93 2.10
C ASP A 306 -8.77 17.31 0.75
N ALA A 307 -8.35 17.96 -0.35
CA ALA A 307 -8.71 17.53 -1.70
C ALA A 307 -8.11 16.16 -2.07
N ALA A 308 -7.00 15.82 -1.46
CA ALA A 308 -6.32 14.55 -1.69
C ALA A 308 -7.09 13.39 -1.07
N GLN A 309 -7.63 13.56 0.14
CA GLN A 309 -8.52 12.57 0.77
C GLN A 309 -9.79 12.36 -0.05
N LEU A 310 -10.39 13.43 -0.60
CA LEU A 310 -11.50 13.31 -1.52
C LEU A 310 -11.14 12.47 -2.74
N LYS A 311 -10.02 12.82 -3.41
CA LYS A 311 -9.54 12.11 -4.60
C LYS A 311 -9.32 10.63 -4.30
N ASN A 312 -8.65 10.32 -3.17
CA ASN A 312 -8.41 8.95 -2.77
C ASN A 312 -9.70 8.17 -2.49
N TYR A 313 -10.64 8.80 -1.79
CA TYR A 313 -11.93 8.16 -1.54
C TYR A 313 -12.62 7.76 -2.84
N LEU A 314 -12.67 8.69 -3.81
CA LEU A 314 -13.29 8.43 -5.12
C LEU A 314 -12.55 7.34 -5.90
N ILE A 315 -11.22 7.34 -5.88
CA ILE A 315 -10.39 6.36 -6.61
C ILE A 315 -10.46 4.98 -5.97
N GLU A 316 -10.37 4.89 -4.63
CA GLU A 316 -10.18 3.61 -3.96
C GLU A 316 -11.45 2.94 -3.48
N ARG A 317 -12.47 3.74 -3.09
CA ARG A 317 -13.64 3.24 -2.38
C ARG A 317 -14.94 3.32 -3.16
N THR A 318 -14.90 3.85 -4.38
CA THR A 318 -16.12 4.01 -5.18
C THR A 318 -15.95 3.51 -6.61
N THR A 319 -17.09 3.32 -7.28
CA THR A 319 -17.18 2.98 -8.70
C THR A 319 -18.07 3.97 -9.43
N PRO A 320 -17.84 4.23 -10.73
CA PRO A 320 -18.74 5.04 -11.53
C PRO A 320 -20.19 4.54 -11.45
N GLY A 321 -21.13 5.48 -11.37
CA GLY A 321 -22.56 5.18 -11.16
C GLY A 321 -22.99 4.98 -9.70
N GLN A 322 -22.06 4.77 -8.79
CA GLN A 322 -22.38 4.63 -7.35
C GLN A 322 -22.97 5.94 -6.82
N ARG A 323 -23.99 5.82 -5.98
CA ARG A 323 -24.59 6.96 -5.28
C ARG A 323 -23.93 7.08 -3.91
N VAL A 324 -23.45 8.28 -3.59
CA VAL A 324 -22.77 8.59 -2.32
C VAL A 324 -23.47 9.78 -1.64
N SER A 325 -23.50 9.74 -0.33
CA SER A 325 -23.98 10.84 0.51
C SER A 325 -22.83 11.83 0.71
N VAL A 326 -23.04 13.10 0.39
CA VAL A 326 -22.04 14.18 0.53
C VAL A 326 -22.58 15.23 1.50
N LYS A 327 -21.90 15.39 2.63
CA LYS A 327 -22.25 16.38 3.64
C LYS A 327 -21.46 17.66 3.41
N VAL A 328 -22.14 18.77 3.28
CA VAL A 328 -21.51 20.09 3.13
C VAL A 328 -22.09 21.09 4.13
N ARG A 329 -21.35 22.16 4.40
CA ARG A 329 -21.88 23.33 5.09
C ARG A 329 -22.05 24.45 4.08
N ARG A 330 -23.26 25.01 4.01
CA ARG A 330 -23.61 26.18 3.20
C ARG A 330 -24.02 27.30 4.13
N VAL A 331 -23.24 28.36 4.20
CA VAL A 331 -23.38 29.43 5.21
C VAL A 331 -23.29 28.80 6.61
N ASP A 332 -24.39 28.71 7.36
CA ASP A 332 -24.46 28.18 8.71
C ASP A 332 -25.23 26.85 8.81
N ALA A 333 -25.66 26.28 7.67
CA ALA A 333 -26.48 25.06 7.62
C ALA A 333 -25.68 23.88 7.08
N ASP A 334 -25.68 22.76 7.79
CA ASP A 334 -25.20 21.48 7.31
C ASP A 334 -26.28 20.84 6.42
N LEU A 335 -25.92 20.55 5.18
CA LEU A 335 -26.79 19.96 4.16
C LEU A 335 -26.18 18.64 3.69
N THR A 336 -27.04 17.71 3.28
CA THR A 336 -26.64 16.42 2.73
C THR A 336 -27.21 16.23 1.33
N PHE A 337 -26.37 15.91 0.38
CA PHE A 337 -26.74 15.67 -1.00
C PHE A 337 -26.38 14.22 -1.39
N THR A 338 -27.23 13.60 -2.21
CA THR A 338 -26.90 12.30 -2.81
C THR A 338 -26.37 12.53 -4.22
N VAL A 339 -25.10 12.21 -4.44
CA VAL A 339 -24.43 12.38 -5.74
C VAL A 339 -24.27 11.02 -6.41
N ALA A 340 -24.78 10.88 -7.63
CA ALA A 340 -24.49 9.73 -8.49
C ALA A 340 -23.16 9.97 -9.22
N LEU A 341 -22.11 9.26 -8.84
CA LEU A 341 -20.76 9.50 -9.35
C LEU A 341 -20.67 9.22 -10.85
N GLY A 342 -20.02 10.12 -11.58
CA GLY A 342 -19.71 9.95 -12.99
C GLY A 342 -18.46 9.10 -13.21
N GLU A 343 -18.16 8.81 -14.46
CA GLU A 343 -16.90 8.21 -14.92
C GLU A 343 -15.89 9.32 -15.26
N GLY A 344 -14.65 9.14 -14.79
CA GLY A 344 -13.54 10.09 -14.94
C GLY A 344 -12.40 9.55 -15.74
#